data_fd27420b12f0a9ded8e161191fa884fb
#
_entry.id   fd27420b12f0a9ded8e161191fa884fb
#
_cell.length_a   1.000
_cell.length_b   1.000
_cell.length_c   1.000
_cell.angle_alpha   90.00
_cell.angle_beta   90.00
_cell.angle_gamma   90.00
#
_symmetry.space_group_name_H-M   'P 1'
#
loop_
_entity.id
_entity.type
_entity.pdbx_description
1 polymer ?
#
loop_
_entity_poly.entity_id
_entity_poly.type
_entity_poly.pdbx_seq_one_letter_code
_entity_poly.pdbx_strand_id
1 'polypeptide(L)' 'MNILDDLRAEWIAIRKSLGDHIAYLEAGNKIHPIGQNPDEATAEFLIQLKRYHSEVQGWLVHLPSESE' A
#
# COMPACT_ATOMS: atom_id res chain seq x y z
N MET A 1 3.04 26.92 -1.73
CA MET A 1 3.17 25.46 -1.73
C MET A 1 3.11 24.96 -0.31
N ASN A 2 2.31 23.94 -0.05
CA ASN A 2 2.08 23.46 1.29
C ASN A 2 2.66 22.05 1.47
N ILE A 3 3.44 21.86 2.53
CA ILE A 3 4.07 20.57 2.83
C ILE A 3 3.00 19.49 3.05
N LEU A 4 1.88 19.83 3.67
CA LEU A 4 0.80 18.86 3.91
C LEU A 4 0.16 18.39 2.62
N ASP A 5 0.01 19.29 1.63
CA ASP A 5 -0.52 18.89 0.33
C ASP A 5 0.43 17.94 -0.39
N ASP A 6 1.72 18.23 -0.37
CA ASP A 6 2.74 17.37 -0.99
C ASP A 6 2.77 16.00 -0.32
N LEU A 7 2.72 15.98 1.00
CA LEU A 7 2.72 14.75 1.77
C LEU A 7 1.47 13.91 1.49
N ARG A 8 0.32 14.58 1.45
CA ARG A 8 -0.94 13.90 1.14
C ARG A 8 -0.89 13.28 -0.25
N ALA A 9 -0.39 14.02 -1.24
CA ALA A 9 -0.27 13.53 -2.61
C ALA A 9 0.65 12.30 -2.68
N GLU A 10 1.77 12.31 -1.96
CA GLU A 10 2.66 11.16 -1.90
C GLU A 10 1.97 9.95 -1.27
N TRP A 11 1.26 10.14 -0.18
CA TRP A 11 0.60 9.04 0.51
C TRP A 11 -0.56 8.47 -0.29
N ILE A 12 -1.27 9.32 -1.02
CA ILE A 12 -2.31 8.85 -1.94
C ILE A 12 -1.70 7.99 -3.04
N ALA A 13 -0.56 8.41 -3.59
CA ALA A 13 0.15 7.62 -4.61
C ALA A 13 0.63 6.29 -4.05
N ILE A 14 1.16 6.28 -2.83
CA ILE A 14 1.61 5.05 -2.15
C ILE A 14 0.41 4.13 -1.92
N ARG A 15 -0.70 4.68 -1.42
CA ARG A 15 -1.91 3.89 -1.19
C ARG A 15 -2.40 3.25 -2.48
N LYS A 16 -2.41 4.00 -3.57
CA LYS A 16 -2.81 3.48 -4.87
C LYS A 16 -1.89 2.35 -5.33
N SER A 17 -0.59 2.54 -5.19
CA SER A 17 0.40 1.52 -5.55
C SER A 17 0.21 0.25 -4.74
N LEU A 18 -0.01 0.37 -3.43
CA LEU A 18 -0.28 -0.78 -2.56
C LEU A 18 -1.56 -1.49 -2.98
N GLY A 19 -2.62 -0.75 -3.27
CA GLY A 19 -3.88 -1.31 -3.74
C GLY A 19 -3.73 -2.05 -5.07
N ASP A 20 -2.96 -1.50 -5.98
CA ASP A 20 -2.70 -2.14 -7.28
C ASP A 20 -1.93 -3.45 -7.10
N HIS A 21 -0.93 -3.48 -6.22
CA HIS A 21 -0.19 -4.69 -5.92
C HIS A 21 -1.06 -5.76 -5.26
N ILE A 22 -1.91 -5.34 -4.32
CA ILE A 22 -2.85 -6.26 -3.66
C ILE A 22 -3.77 -6.89 -4.70
N ALA A 23 -4.35 -6.07 -5.58
CA ALA A 23 -5.24 -6.56 -6.64
C ALA A 23 -4.52 -7.52 -7.57
N TYR A 24 -3.27 -7.21 -7.92
CA TYR A 24 -2.46 -8.07 -8.78
C TYR A 24 -2.27 -9.46 -8.16
N LEU A 25 -1.94 -9.51 -6.88
CA LEU A 25 -1.74 -10.78 -6.19
C LEU A 25 -3.05 -11.52 -5.94
N GLU A 26 -4.13 -10.80 -5.64
CA GLU A 26 -5.44 -11.42 -5.44
C GLU A 26 -6.04 -11.98 -6.72
N ALA A 27 -5.57 -11.50 -7.87
CA ALA A 27 -5.98 -12.05 -9.17
C ALA A 27 -5.34 -13.40 -9.48
N GLY A 28 -4.48 -13.91 -8.61
CA GLY A 28 -3.83 -15.21 -8.77
C GLY A 28 -2.38 -15.14 -9.21
N ASN A 29 -1.84 -13.94 -9.34
CA ASN A 29 -0.42 -13.76 -9.65
C ASN A 29 0.42 -14.01 -8.41
N LYS A 30 1.67 -14.43 -8.60
CA LYS A 30 2.54 -14.79 -7.49
C LYS A 30 3.90 -14.14 -7.64
N ILE A 31 4.53 -13.82 -6.50
CA ILE A 31 5.94 -13.46 -6.49
C ILE A 31 6.78 -14.74 -6.44
N HIS A 32 7.99 -14.65 -6.97
CA HIS A 32 8.88 -15.82 -7.05
C HIS A 32 10.25 -15.49 -6.46
N PRO A 33 10.35 -15.28 -5.14
CA PRO A 33 11.65 -15.00 -4.53
C PRO A 33 12.54 -16.23 -4.60
N ILE A 34 13.84 -15.98 -4.79
CA ILE A 34 14.81 -17.06 -4.88
C ILE A 34 14.88 -17.80 -3.54
N GLY A 35 14.76 -19.12 -3.59
CA GLY A 35 14.89 -19.97 -2.39
C GLY A 35 13.64 -20.03 -1.52
N GLN A 36 12.52 -19.48 -1.96
CA GLN A 36 11.28 -19.51 -1.19
C GLN A 36 10.14 -20.12 -2.00
N ASN A 37 9.18 -20.69 -1.30
CA ASN A 37 7.96 -21.19 -1.93
C ASN A 37 7.12 -20.03 -2.40
N PRO A 38 6.76 -19.95 -3.71
CA PRO A 38 5.98 -18.80 -4.21
C PRO A 38 4.62 -18.63 -3.52
N ASP A 39 3.94 -19.71 -3.18
CA ASP A 39 2.63 -19.62 -2.53
C ASP A 39 2.75 -19.03 -1.14
N GLU A 40 3.70 -19.50 -0.35
CA GLU A 40 3.92 -18.95 1.00
C GLU A 40 4.41 -17.52 0.96
N ALA A 41 5.38 -17.23 0.10
CA ALA A 41 5.96 -15.90 -0.02
C ALA A 41 4.90 -14.89 -0.48
N THR A 42 4.06 -15.29 -1.43
CA THR A 42 2.97 -14.42 -1.91
C THR A 42 1.95 -14.15 -0.81
N ALA A 43 1.58 -15.19 -0.05
CA ALA A 43 0.62 -15.03 1.04
C ALA A 43 1.14 -14.08 2.12
N GLU A 44 2.40 -14.22 2.51
CA GLU A 44 3.03 -13.34 3.50
C GLU A 44 3.13 -11.90 2.98
N PHE A 45 3.55 -11.75 1.73
CA PHE A 45 3.67 -10.44 1.13
C PHE A 45 2.32 -9.74 1.04
N LEU A 46 1.28 -10.48 0.67
CA LEU A 46 -0.08 -9.93 0.60
C LEU A 46 -0.57 -9.45 1.96
N ILE A 47 -0.28 -10.19 3.01
CA ILE A 47 -0.62 -9.77 4.38
C ILE A 47 0.06 -8.45 4.71
N GLN A 48 1.35 -8.32 4.39
CA GLN A 48 2.11 -7.09 4.64
C GLN A 48 1.57 -5.93 3.82
N LEU A 49 1.25 -6.15 2.56
CA LEU A 49 0.70 -5.10 1.70
C LEU A 49 -0.63 -4.58 2.24
N LYS A 50 -1.49 -5.48 2.67
CA LYS A 50 -2.79 -5.09 3.25
C LYS A 50 -2.60 -4.30 4.54
N ARG A 51 -1.63 -4.69 5.34
CA ARG A 51 -1.31 -3.99 6.57
C ARG A 51 -0.83 -2.57 6.29
N TYR A 52 0.12 -2.40 5.37
CA TYR A 52 0.62 -1.08 5.00
C TYR A 52 -0.46 -0.23 4.37
N HIS A 53 -1.29 -0.82 3.52
CA HIS A 53 -2.41 -0.12 2.91
C HIS A 53 -3.34 0.44 3.99
N SER A 54 -3.65 -0.35 5.00
CA SER A 54 -4.49 0.06 6.12
C SER A 54 -3.83 1.19 6.91
N GLU A 55 -2.53 1.10 7.17
CA GLU A 55 -1.79 2.13 7.89
C GLU A 55 -1.77 3.46 7.13
N VAL A 56 -1.49 3.41 5.83
CA VAL A 56 -1.48 4.61 5.00
C VAL A 56 -2.86 5.23 4.95
N GLN A 57 -3.89 4.41 4.82
CA GLN A 57 -5.28 4.88 4.82
C GLN A 57 -5.61 5.60 6.14
N GLY A 58 -5.18 5.04 7.27
CA GLY A 58 -5.37 5.66 8.57
C GLY A 58 -4.65 7.00 8.68
N TRP A 59 -3.43 7.08 8.18
CA TRP A 59 -2.68 8.34 8.18
C TRP A 59 -3.35 9.40 7.33
N LEU A 60 -3.85 9.03 6.16
CA LEU A 60 -4.55 9.96 5.28
C LEU A 60 -5.82 10.52 5.92
N VAL A 61 -6.55 9.67 6.62
CA VAL A 61 -7.77 10.08 7.33
C VAL A 61 -7.46 11.09 8.44
N HIS A 62 -6.29 10.95 9.06
CA HIS A 62 -5.91 11.81 10.19
C HIS A 62 -5.10 13.04 9.80
N LEU A 63 -4.78 13.22 8.51
CA LEU A 63 -4.09 14.43 8.09
C LEU A 63 -5.00 15.65 8.21
N PRO A 64 -4.44 16.78 8.69
CA PRO A 64 -5.23 18.00 8.75
C PRO A 64 -5.69 18.46 7.37
N SER A 65 -6.86 19.07 7.32
CA SER A 65 -7.37 19.64 6.08
C SER A 65 -6.75 20.98 5.83
N GLU A 66 -6.40 21.24 4.57
CA GLU A 66 -5.86 22.53 4.14
C GLU A 66 -6.86 23.66 4.29
N SER A 67 -8.13 23.35 4.11
CA SER A 67 -9.18 24.36 4.12
C SER A 67 -9.54 24.83 5.52
N GLU A 68 -8.94 24.26 6.52
CA GLU A 68 -9.17 24.64 7.90
C GLU A 68 -7.97 25.42 8.45
#